data_ab88bbc0eebf320a59945e8e5e87f02e
#
_entry.id   ab88bbc0eebf320a59945e8e5e87f02e
#
_cell.length_a   1.000
_cell.length_b   1.000
_cell.length_c   1.000
_cell.angle_alpha   90.00
_cell.angle_beta   90.00
_cell.angle_gamma   90.00
#
_symmetry.space_group_name_H-M   'P 1'
#
loop_
_entity.id
_entity.type
_entity.pdbx_description
1 polymer ?
#
loop_
_entity_poly.entity_id
_entity_poly.type
_entity_poly.pdbx_seq_one_letter_code
_entity_poly.pdbx_strand_id
1 'polypeptide(L)'
;MEKSIVVIGGGAAGLMAAITAARQGAQVTLLEPNERLGKKVNITGKGRCNVTNDCDRETLLANIPGNGRFLYSALTRFTPQDTMAFFRELGVPLKVERGNRVFPVSDSAFDITNALERELKRRRVRWARDRALHIEMENGAVTAVQGEKDAYPAQAVILATGGVSYPGTGSTGDGYRMAQELGHTVVPPRGSLVPLVCAGSDCPDMQGLSLRNVELTVYNGKKKPVFREFGELLFTHFGVSGPLVLSASAHLRRWEGETYRLDIDLKPALDEQKLDARLLRDIGENPNRDMSNIAAGLVPHSMIPVLLRRAGLSGNEKANSLTKEQRRGLVQALKHFTLDVTGTRPVSEAIVTAGGVKVGEVAPSTMASKRVDGLYFAGEVLDVDAYTGGFNLQIAWATGYLAGLSAAESEEMYD
;
A
#
# COMPACT_ATOMS: atom_id res chain seq x y z
N MET A 1 -35.21 -13.60 -15.04
CA MET A 1 -35.14 -13.62 -13.53
C MET A 1 -33.97 -12.74 -13.10
N GLU A 2 -34.12 -12.03 -11.98
CA GLU A 2 -33.00 -11.26 -11.43
C GLU A 2 -31.85 -12.20 -11.05
N LYS A 3 -30.61 -11.90 -11.49
CA LYS A 3 -29.44 -12.72 -11.22
C LYS A 3 -29.07 -12.66 -9.74
N SER A 4 -28.89 -13.81 -9.07
CA SER A 4 -28.49 -13.86 -7.68
C SER A 4 -26.96 -13.81 -7.55
N ILE A 5 -26.46 -12.83 -6.79
CA ILE A 5 -25.02 -12.59 -6.63
C ILE A 5 -24.68 -12.57 -5.12
N VAL A 6 -23.64 -13.32 -4.75
CA VAL A 6 -23.07 -13.27 -3.42
C VAL A 6 -21.72 -12.54 -3.49
N VAL A 7 -21.56 -11.49 -2.67
CA VAL A 7 -20.30 -10.79 -2.49
C VAL A 7 -19.69 -11.18 -1.15
N ILE A 8 -18.47 -11.69 -1.15
CA ILE A 8 -17.76 -12.12 0.06
C ILE A 8 -16.75 -11.04 0.48
N GLY A 9 -17.01 -10.38 1.60
CA GLY A 9 -16.19 -9.31 2.17
C GLY A 9 -16.79 -7.92 2.04
N GLY A 10 -17.04 -7.27 3.18
CA GLY A 10 -17.63 -5.93 3.29
C GLY A 10 -16.58 -4.81 3.35
N GLY A 11 -15.42 -4.99 2.70
CA GLY A 11 -14.39 -3.98 2.50
C GLY A 11 -14.68 -3.04 1.32
N ALA A 12 -13.72 -2.18 0.96
CA ALA A 12 -13.86 -1.21 -0.13
C ALA A 12 -14.34 -1.85 -1.44
N ALA A 13 -13.64 -2.90 -1.90
CA ALA A 13 -13.95 -3.57 -3.16
C ALA A 13 -15.32 -4.25 -3.12
N GLY A 14 -15.64 -4.97 -2.03
CA GLY A 14 -16.91 -5.68 -1.92
C GLY A 14 -18.10 -4.74 -1.80
N LEU A 15 -17.97 -3.63 -1.08
CA LEU A 15 -19.02 -2.60 -0.99
C LEU A 15 -19.31 -1.98 -2.38
N MET A 16 -18.26 -1.64 -3.12
CA MET A 16 -18.42 -1.11 -4.49
C MET A 16 -19.03 -2.16 -5.43
N ALA A 17 -18.57 -3.42 -5.37
CA ALA A 17 -19.11 -4.50 -6.18
C ALA A 17 -20.60 -4.75 -5.89
N ALA A 18 -20.98 -4.82 -4.61
CA ALA A 18 -22.36 -5.04 -4.21
C ALA A 18 -23.29 -3.89 -4.66
N ILE A 19 -22.86 -2.64 -4.49
CA ILE A 19 -23.62 -1.47 -4.94
C ILE A 19 -23.76 -1.48 -6.46
N THR A 20 -22.67 -1.76 -7.18
CA THR A 20 -22.68 -1.75 -8.66
C THR A 20 -23.58 -2.85 -9.20
N ALA A 21 -23.46 -4.08 -8.71
CA ALA A 21 -24.32 -5.18 -9.13
C ALA A 21 -25.80 -4.90 -8.85
N ALA A 22 -26.12 -4.36 -7.67
CA ALA A 22 -27.51 -4.00 -7.32
C ALA A 22 -28.04 -2.82 -8.15
N ARG A 23 -27.20 -1.88 -8.59
CA ARG A 23 -27.57 -0.82 -9.53
C ARG A 23 -27.93 -1.36 -10.90
N GLN A 24 -27.39 -2.52 -11.30
CA GLN A 24 -27.73 -3.24 -12.53
C GLN A 24 -28.97 -4.17 -12.38
N GLY A 25 -29.64 -4.15 -11.23
CA GLY A 25 -30.86 -4.95 -11.01
C GLY A 25 -30.62 -6.36 -10.49
N ALA A 26 -29.40 -6.73 -10.12
CA ALA A 26 -29.12 -8.03 -9.51
C ALA A 26 -29.63 -8.11 -8.05
N GLN A 27 -30.04 -9.33 -7.63
CA GLN A 27 -30.32 -9.62 -6.23
C GLN A 27 -29.00 -9.93 -5.50
N VAL A 28 -28.55 -9.01 -4.63
CA VAL A 28 -27.23 -9.10 -4.00
C VAL A 28 -27.33 -9.45 -2.52
N THR A 29 -26.53 -10.45 -2.11
CA THR A 29 -26.23 -10.74 -0.71
C THR A 29 -24.75 -10.46 -0.45
N LEU A 30 -24.47 -9.59 0.52
CA LEU A 30 -23.12 -9.25 1.00
C LEU A 30 -22.83 -10.04 2.29
N LEU A 31 -21.83 -10.91 2.28
CA LEU A 31 -21.35 -11.65 3.45
C LEU A 31 -20.20 -10.89 4.12
N GLU A 32 -20.40 -10.46 5.34
CA GLU A 32 -19.38 -9.81 6.18
C GLU A 32 -19.63 -10.13 7.66
N PRO A 33 -18.72 -10.86 8.33
CA PRO A 33 -18.91 -11.28 9.73
C PRO A 33 -18.78 -10.13 10.74
N ASN A 34 -18.05 -9.07 10.40
CA ASN A 34 -17.86 -7.93 11.29
C ASN A 34 -19.18 -7.19 11.57
N GLU A 35 -19.23 -6.51 12.72
CA GLU A 35 -20.37 -5.67 13.11
C GLU A 35 -20.54 -4.39 12.31
N ARG A 36 -19.48 -3.98 11.61
CA ARG A 36 -19.43 -2.78 10.76
C ARG A 36 -18.78 -3.10 9.43
N LEU A 37 -19.35 -2.55 8.38
CA LEU A 37 -18.78 -2.58 7.06
C LEU A 37 -17.60 -1.60 6.95
N GLY A 38 -16.67 -1.85 6.03
CA GLY A 38 -15.56 -0.96 5.75
C GLY A 38 -14.57 -0.79 6.91
N LYS A 39 -14.42 -1.77 7.79
CA LYS A 39 -13.59 -1.66 9.00
C LYS A 39 -12.15 -1.23 8.70
N LYS A 40 -11.52 -1.79 7.64
CA LYS A 40 -10.19 -1.37 7.19
C LYS A 40 -10.22 0.03 6.55
N VAL A 41 -11.26 0.41 5.82
CA VAL A 41 -11.43 1.76 5.25
C VAL A 41 -11.38 2.81 6.35
N ASN A 42 -12.05 2.55 7.49
CA ASN A 42 -12.15 3.49 8.61
C ASN A 42 -10.82 3.81 9.29
N ILE A 43 -9.78 2.97 9.14
CA ILE A 43 -8.44 3.23 9.70
C ILE A 43 -7.47 3.81 8.67
N THR A 44 -7.82 3.84 7.39
CA THR A 44 -6.94 4.38 6.34
C THR A 44 -6.77 5.90 6.50
N GLY A 45 -5.62 6.41 6.04
CA GLY A 45 -5.32 7.84 6.12
C GLY A 45 -5.37 8.40 7.55
N LYS A 46 -5.04 7.59 8.58
CA LYS A 46 -5.14 7.94 10.00
C LYS A 46 -6.58 8.27 10.43
N GLY A 47 -7.55 7.49 9.97
CA GLY A 47 -8.97 7.67 10.26
C GLY A 47 -9.69 8.69 9.37
N ARG A 48 -8.99 9.27 8.37
CA ARG A 48 -9.54 10.27 7.44
C ARG A 48 -10.04 9.66 6.13
N CYS A 49 -9.59 8.48 5.76
CA CYS A 49 -9.79 7.81 4.47
C CYS A 49 -9.23 8.61 3.28
N ASN A 50 -8.04 8.25 2.80
CA ASN A 50 -7.53 8.75 1.53
C ASN A 50 -8.25 8.02 0.38
N VAL A 51 -9.39 8.54 -0.05
CA VAL A 51 -10.36 7.88 -0.93
C VAL A 51 -9.77 7.49 -2.27
N THR A 52 -8.99 8.37 -2.87
CA THR A 52 -8.31 8.19 -4.16
C THR A 52 -7.18 9.21 -4.30
N ASN A 53 -6.54 9.22 -5.44
CA ASN A 53 -5.61 10.26 -5.88
C ASN A 53 -6.18 10.95 -7.12
N ASP A 54 -6.27 12.27 -7.11
CA ASP A 54 -6.77 13.08 -8.24
C ASP A 54 -5.66 13.22 -9.32
N CYS A 55 -5.37 12.11 -9.98
CA CYS A 55 -4.36 12.02 -11.02
C CYS A 55 -4.91 11.35 -12.29
N ASP A 56 -4.15 11.46 -13.37
CA ASP A 56 -4.43 10.73 -14.59
C ASP A 56 -4.08 9.22 -14.45
N ARG A 57 -4.53 8.44 -15.43
CA ARG A 57 -4.31 7.00 -15.45
C ARG A 57 -2.82 6.63 -15.54
N GLU A 58 -2.01 7.40 -16.24
CA GLU A 58 -0.58 7.13 -16.41
C GLU A 58 0.15 7.28 -15.09
N THR A 59 -0.12 8.36 -14.37
CA THR A 59 0.37 8.57 -13.00
C THR A 59 -0.11 7.47 -12.06
N LEU A 60 -1.39 7.07 -12.17
CA LEU A 60 -1.94 5.98 -11.36
C LEU A 60 -1.17 4.67 -11.59
N LEU A 61 -0.99 4.27 -12.86
CA LEU A 61 -0.26 3.05 -13.22
C LEU A 61 1.21 3.09 -12.81
N ALA A 62 1.86 4.25 -12.90
CA ALA A 62 3.24 4.44 -12.45
C ALA A 62 3.42 4.20 -10.93
N ASN A 63 2.35 4.39 -10.15
CA ASN A 63 2.33 4.15 -8.71
C ASN A 63 1.92 2.71 -8.31
N ILE A 64 1.83 1.79 -9.29
CA ILE A 64 1.54 0.36 -9.09
C ILE A 64 2.77 -0.46 -9.50
N PRO A 65 3.69 -0.77 -8.56
CA PRO A 65 4.97 -1.40 -8.87
C PRO A 65 4.86 -2.86 -9.34
N GLY A 66 3.71 -3.51 -9.17
CA GLY A 66 3.47 -4.88 -9.58
C GLY A 66 2.14 -5.09 -10.26
N ASN A 67 2.16 -5.79 -11.41
CA ASN A 67 0.95 -6.18 -12.15
C ASN A 67 0.03 -5.01 -12.60
N GLY A 68 0.52 -3.77 -12.65
CA GLY A 68 -0.28 -2.58 -13.00
C GLY A 68 -1.01 -2.71 -14.34
N ARG A 69 -0.40 -3.38 -15.34
CA ARG A 69 -1.03 -3.60 -16.66
C ARG A 69 -2.34 -4.40 -16.58
N PHE A 70 -2.46 -5.30 -15.62
CA PHE A 70 -3.69 -6.06 -15.39
C PHE A 70 -4.87 -5.14 -15.05
N LEU A 71 -4.61 -4.04 -14.36
CA LEU A 71 -5.63 -3.11 -13.89
C LEU A 71 -6.09 -2.09 -14.94
N TYR A 72 -5.48 -2.09 -16.14
CA TYR A 72 -5.76 -1.09 -17.18
C TYR A 72 -7.25 -0.95 -17.48
N SER A 73 -7.97 -2.07 -17.69
CA SER A 73 -9.40 -2.06 -17.97
C SER A 73 -10.22 -1.51 -16.81
N ALA A 74 -9.96 -1.98 -15.58
CA ALA A 74 -10.68 -1.53 -14.41
C ALA A 74 -10.49 -0.02 -14.18
N LEU A 75 -9.24 0.48 -14.25
CA LEU A 75 -8.90 1.89 -14.06
C LEU A 75 -9.36 2.80 -15.23
N THR A 76 -9.67 2.23 -16.39
CA THR A 76 -10.29 2.96 -17.50
C THR A 76 -11.82 3.03 -17.32
N ARG A 77 -12.44 1.96 -16.80
CA ARG A 77 -13.88 1.88 -16.58
C ARG A 77 -14.35 2.65 -15.34
N PHE A 78 -13.46 2.82 -14.36
CA PHE A 78 -13.76 3.56 -13.14
C PHE A 78 -12.50 4.33 -12.67
N THR A 79 -12.40 5.55 -13.15
CA THR A 79 -11.28 6.48 -12.94
C THR A 79 -11.30 7.10 -11.54
N PRO A 80 -10.21 7.77 -11.09
CA PRO A 80 -10.25 8.61 -9.89
C PRO A 80 -11.36 9.66 -9.91
N GLN A 81 -11.62 10.28 -11.06
CA GLN A 81 -12.68 11.27 -11.24
C GLN A 81 -14.07 10.64 -11.07
N ASP A 82 -14.28 9.40 -11.57
CA ASP A 82 -15.52 8.65 -11.34
C ASP A 82 -15.68 8.30 -9.86
N THR A 83 -14.60 7.93 -9.17
CA THR A 83 -14.61 7.72 -7.71
C THR A 83 -15.05 8.97 -6.97
N MET A 84 -14.48 10.13 -7.33
CA MET A 84 -14.85 11.41 -6.71
C MET A 84 -16.31 11.79 -7.01
N ALA A 85 -16.77 11.57 -8.25
CA ALA A 85 -18.16 11.81 -8.66
C ALA A 85 -19.12 10.91 -7.87
N PHE A 86 -18.81 9.61 -7.77
CA PHE A 86 -19.58 8.62 -7.03
C PHE A 86 -19.79 9.02 -5.57
N PHE A 87 -18.74 9.39 -4.83
CA PHE A 87 -18.89 9.78 -3.44
C PHE A 87 -19.63 11.13 -3.27
N ARG A 88 -19.46 12.07 -4.22
CA ARG A 88 -20.26 13.32 -4.24
C ARG A 88 -21.74 13.04 -4.49
N GLU A 89 -22.08 12.12 -5.41
CA GLU A 89 -23.45 11.63 -5.63
C GLU A 89 -24.07 11.06 -4.34
N LEU A 90 -23.26 10.34 -3.55
CA LEU A 90 -23.68 9.82 -2.24
C LEU A 90 -23.75 10.86 -1.14
N GLY A 91 -23.50 12.14 -1.45
CA GLY A 91 -23.58 13.26 -0.50
C GLY A 91 -22.35 13.44 0.38
N VAL A 92 -21.18 12.92 -0.04
CA VAL A 92 -19.92 13.12 0.66
C VAL A 92 -19.08 14.19 -0.06
N PRO A 93 -18.94 15.39 0.49
CA PRO A 93 -18.06 16.41 -0.08
C PRO A 93 -16.59 16.01 0.11
N LEU A 94 -15.81 16.18 -0.97
CA LEU A 94 -14.40 15.80 -1.04
C LEU A 94 -13.50 17.02 -1.27
N LYS A 95 -12.30 16.98 -0.69
CA LYS A 95 -11.21 17.95 -0.90
C LYS A 95 -9.96 17.25 -1.43
N VAL A 96 -9.17 17.99 -2.22
CA VAL A 96 -7.87 17.56 -2.72
C VAL A 96 -6.78 18.25 -1.90
N GLU A 97 -5.84 17.47 -1.37
CA GLU A 97 -4.71 17.94 -0.59
C GLU A 97 -3.39 17.77 -1.37
N ARG A 98 -2.29 18.25 -0.80
CA ARG A 98 -0.94 18.12 -1.37
C ARG A 98 -0.67 16.68 -1.84
N GLY A 99 -0.11 16.52 -3.04
CA GLY A 99 0.14 15.23 -3.68
C GLY A 99 -1.13 14.61 -4.27
N ASN A 100 -2.11 15.43 -4.61
CA ASN A 100 -3.38 15.05 -5.23
C ASN A 100 -4.20 14.03 -4.39
N ARG A 101 -3.93 13.95 -3.10
CA ARG A 101 -4.65 13.02 -2.19
C ARG A 101 -6.06 13.54 -1.92
N VAL A 102 -7.04 12.67 -2.07
CA VAL A 102 -8.46 13.02 -1.92
C VAL A 102 -8.99 12.53 -0.58
N PHE A 103 -9.59 13.43 0.19
CA PHE A 103 -10.18 13.15 1.49
C PHE A 103 -11.60 13.69 1.59
N PRO A 104 -12.48 13.14 2.46
CA PRO A 104 -13.71 13.81 2.82
C PRO A 104 -13.40 15.15 3.51
N VAL A 105 -14.23 16.18 3.25
CA VAL A 105 -14.06 17.51 3.84
C VAL A 105 -14.09 17.46 5.37
N SER A 106 -14.88 16.53 5.93
CA SER A 106 -15.00 16.28 7.37
C SER A 106 -13.76 15.70 8.04
N ASP A 107 -12.79 15.22 7.26
CA ASP A 107 -11.65 14.42 7.75
C ASP A 107 -12.06 13.14 8.52
N SER A 108 -13.23 12.58 8.23
CA SER A 108 -13.77 11.38 8.86
C SER A 108 -13.99 10.26 7.83
N ALA A 109 -13.31 9.13 7.99
CA ALA A 109 -13.50 7.95 7.17
C ALA A 109 -14.92 7.36 7.30
N PHE A 110 -15.59 7.63 8.42
CA PHE A 110 -16.96 7.17 8.64
C PHE A 110 -17.95 7.78 7.66
N ASP A 111 -17.71 8.98 7.13
CA ASP A 111 -18.61 9.57 6.14
C ASP A 111 -18.61 8.75 4.84
N ILE A 112 -17.46 8.19 4.47
CA ILE A 112 -17.32 7.28 3.32
C ILE A 112 -18.10 5.99 3.57
N THR A 113 -17.84 5.30 4.69
CA THR A 113 -18.48 4.00 4.98
C THR A 113 -19.98 4.14 5.25
N ASN A 114 -20.41 5.17 5.95
CA ASN A 114 -21.83 5.44 6.18
C ASN A 114 -22.58 5.76 4.88
N ALA A 115 -21.95 6.47 3.93
CA ALA A 115 -22.53 6.74 2.62
C ALA A 115 -22.73 5.44 1.82
N LEU A 116 -21.73 4.55 1.83
CA LEU A 116 -21.82 3.23 1.20
C LEU A 116 -22.93 2.37 1.84
N GLU A 117 -23.02 2.34 3.18
CA GLU A 117 -24.07 1.60 3.88
C GLU A 117 -25.48 2.12 3.55
N ARG A 118 -25.66 3.45 3.46
CA ARG A 118 -26.93 4.04 3.04
C ARG A 118 -27.30 3.62 1.62
N GLU A 119 -26.34 3.60 0.71
CA GLU A 119 -26.57 3.17 -0.68
C GLU A 119 -26.93 1.69 -0.78
N LEU A 120 -26.23 0.80 -0.04
CA LEU A 120 -26.60 -0.62 0.05
C LEU A 120 -28.05 -0.82 0.49
N LYS A 121 -28.48 -0.11 1.54
CA LYS A 121 -29.88 -0.15 2.03
C LYS A 121 -30.85 0.37 0.97
N ARG A 122 -30.53 1.49 0.29
CA ARG A 122 -31.34 2.05 -0.80
C ARG A 122 -31.53 1.07 -1.95
N ARG A 123 -30.45 0.28 -2.26
CA ARG A 123 -30.45 -0.75 -3.30
C ARG A 123 -30.95 -2.12 -2.83
N ARG A 124 -31.44 -2.22 -1.59
CA ARG A 124 -31.96 -3.46 -1.00
C ARG A 124 -30.97 -4.62 -0.99
N VAL A 125 -29.67 -4.32 -0.90
CA VAL A 125 -28.63 -5.33 -0.72
C VAL A 125 -28.82 -5.98 0.66
N ARG A 126 -28.91 -7.31 0.69
CA ARG A 126 -28.97 -8.09 1.94
C ARG A 126 -27.57 -8.17 2.54
N TRP A 127 -27.33 -7.50 3.67
CA TRP A 127 -26.11 -7.75 4.45
C TRP A 127 -26.37 -8.90 5.42
N ALA A 128 -25.69 -10.04 5.18
CA ALA A 128 -25.68 -11.18 6.07
C ALA A 128 -24.41 -11.14 6.95
N ARG A 129 -24.60 -11.08 8.28
CA ARG A 129 -23.50 -11.14 9.26
C ARG A 129 -23.07 -12.59 9.45
N ASP A 130 -22.40 -13.10 8.41
CA ASP A 130 -21.92 -14.47 8.34
C ASP A 130 -20.53 -14.53 7.72
N ARG A 131 -19.77 -15.57 8.08
CA ARG A 131 -18.44 -15.83 7.52
C ARG A 131 -18.57 -16.89 6.44
N ALA A 132 -18.12 -16.56 5.23
CA ALA A 132 -18.03 -17.52 4.15
C ALA A 132 -16.93 -18.56 4.45
N LEU A 133 -17.27 -19.83 4.34
CA LEU A 133 -16.36 -20.94 4.55
C LEU A 133 -15.88 -21.55 3.24
N HIS A 134 -16.81 -21.84 2.32
CA HIS A 134 -16.54 -22.47 1.03
C HIS A 134 -17.41 -21.85 -0.06
N ILE A 135 -16.95 -21.96 -1.30
CA ILE A 135 -17.73 -21.65 -2.51
C ILE A 135 -18.03 -23.00 -3.16
N GLU A 136 -19.30 -23.34 -3.28
CA GLU A 136 -19.76 -24.55 -3.95
C GLU A 136 -19.75 -24.36 -5.46
N MET A 137 -19.42 -25.45 -6.16
CA MET A 137 -19.30 -25.46 -7.61
C MET A 137 -19.83 -26.77 -8.16
N GLU A 138 -20.62 -26.69 -9.22
CA GLU A 138 -21.08 -27.84 -10.02
C GLU A 138 -20.78 -27.62 -11.49
N ASN A 139 -20.29 -28.62 -12.19
CA ASN A 139 -19.96 -28.58 -13.61
C ASN A 139 -19.09 -27.39 -14.04
N GLY A 140 -18.18 -26.92 -13.16
CA GLY A 140 -17.29 -25.82 -13.45
C GLY A 140 -17.84 -24.41 -13.16
N ALA A 141 -19.10 -24.31 -12.69
CA ALA A 141 -19.77 -23.05 -12.37
C ALA A 141 -20.09 -22.95 -10.87
N VAL A 142 -20.07 -21.76 -10.29
CA VAL A 142 -20.48 -21.53 -8.91
C VAL A 142 -21.99 -21.79 -8.74
N THR A 143 -22.37 -22.36 -7.60
CA THR A 143 -23.78 -22.65 -7.27
C THR A 143 -24.24 -22.06 -5.95
N ALA A 144 -23.34 -21.97 -4.96
CA ALA A 144 -23.64 -21.40 -3.66
C ALA A 144 -22.38 -20.95 -2.91
N VAL A 145 -22.56 -20.19 -1.85
CA VAL A 145 -21.55 -19.96 -0.82
C VAL A 145 -22.03 -20.56 0.49
N GLN A 146 -21.23 -21.45 1.06
CA GLN A 146 -21.49 -21.99 2.39
C GLN A 146 -20.91 -21.05 3.46
N GLY A 147 -21.75 -20.52 4.30
CA GLY A 147 -21.39 -19.75 5.48
C GLY A 147 -21.30 -20.60 6.75
N GLU A 148 -20.90 -19.98 7.85
CA GLU A 148 -20.94 -20.62 9.19
C GLU A 148 -22.38 -20.89 9.65
N LYS A 149 -23.34 -20.04 9.24
CA LYS A 149 -24.74 -20.09 9.71
C LYS A 149 -25.67 -20.62 8.64
N ASP A 150 -25.53 -20.16 7.41
CA ASP A 150 -26.46 -20.45 6.30
C ASP A 150 -25.71 -20.78 5.01
N ALA A 151 -26.42 -21.41 4.07
CA ALA A 151 -26.01 -21.53 2.69
C ALA A 151 -26.68 -20.43 1.84
N TYR A 152 -25.93 -19.86 0.93
CA TYR A 152 -26.35 -18.73 0.07
C TYR A 152 -26.27 -19.13 -1.39
N PRO A 153 -27.37 -19.59 -2.03
CA PRO A 153 -27.40 -19.90 -3.45
C PRO A 153 -27.01 -18.68 -4.30
N ALA A 154 -26.18 -18.89 -5.29
CA ALA A 154 -25.66 -17.82 -6.14
C ALA A 154 -25.38 -18.29 -7.57
N GLN A 155 -25.75 -17.46 -8.55
CA GLN A 155 -25.34 -17.62 -9.95
C GLN A 155 -24.01 -16.95 -10.25
N ALA A 156 -23.59 -16.02 -9.36
CA ALA A 156 -22.25 -15.44 -9.40
C ALA A 156 -21.75 -15.14 -7.98
N VAL A 157 -20.44 -15.25 -7.79
CA VAL A 157 -19.76 -14.96 -6.52
C VAL A 157 -18.63 -13.97 -6.78
N ILE A 158 -18.58 -12.88 -6.00
CA ILE A 158 -17.48 -11.91 -6.04
C ILE A 158 -16.66 -12.05 -4.77
N LEU A 159 -15.41 -12.51 -4.92
CA LEU A 159 -14.46 -12.69 -3.82
C LEU A 159 -13.67 -11.38 -3.60
N ALA A 160 -13.99 -10.67 -2.51
CA ALA A 160 -13.47 -9.34 -2.17
C ALA A 160 -13.00 -9.24 -0.71
N THR A 161 -12.40 -10.31 -0.20
CA THR A 161 -12.03 -10.50 1.21
C THR A 161 -10.81 -9.70 1.67
N GLY A 162 -10.13 -8.98 0.77
CA GLY A 162 -8.87 -8.31 1.07
C GLY A 162 -7.69 -9.27 1.21
N GLY A 163 -6.61 -8.81 1.81
CA GLY A 163 -5.37 -9.56 2.04
C GLY A 163 -5.23 -10.13 3.45
N VAL A 164 -4.00 -10.01 4.02
CA VAL A 164 -3.66 -10.47 5.39
C VAL A 164 -3.05 -9.35 6.25
N SER A 165 -2.98 -8.12 5.74
CA SER A 165 -2.55 -6.97 6.54
C SER A 165 -3.70 -6.48 7.43
N TYR A 166 -3.37 -6.00 8.63
CA TYR A 166 -4.36 -5.59 9.65
C TYR A 166 -5.43 -6.67 9.93
N PRO A 167 -5.07 -7.88 10.38
CA PRO A 167 -6.01 -9.00 10.55
C PRO A 167 -7.17 -8.68 11.50
N GLY A 168 -6.99 -7.77 12.46
CA GLY A 168 -8.06 -7.27 13.33
C GLY A 168 -9.20 -6.53 12.60
N THR A 169 -9.04 -6.22 11.31
CA THR A 169 -10.10 -5.63 10.48
C THR A 169 -10.92 -6.66 9.70
N GLY A 170 -10.55 -7.95 9.76
CA GLY A 170 -11.19 -9.03 9.03
C GLY A 170 -10.39 -9.57 7.84
N SER A 171 -9.19 -9.03 7.59
CA SER A 171 -8.27 -9.50 6.54
C SER A 171 -7.49 -10.73 7.04
N THR A 172 -8.12 -11.90 7.00
CA THR A 172 -7.62 -13.16 7.59
C THR A 172 -6.99 -14.11 6.59
N GLY A 173 -7.12 -13.82 5.27
CA GLY A 173 -6.65 -14.70 4.21
C GLY A 173 -7.64 -15.79 3.79
N ASP A 174 -8.87 -15.78 4.30
CA ASP A 174 -9.91 -16.76 3.93
C ASP A 174 -10.15 -16.81 2.42
N GLY A 175 -10.10 -15.69 1.74
CA GLY A 175 -10.25 -15.62 0.29
C GLY A 175 -9.15 -16.35 -0.47
N TYR A 176 -7.94 -16.37 0.04
CA TYR A 176 -6.84 -17.12 -0.57
C TYR A 176 -7.11 -18.64 -0.50
N ARG A 177 -7.56 -19.11 0.66
CA ARG A 177 -7.93 -20.52 0.84
C ARG A 177 -9.07 -20.91 -0.10
N MET A 178 -10.16 -20.14 -0.14
CA MET A 178 -11.29 -20.38 -1.05
C MET A 178 -10.86 -20.37 -2.52
N ALA A 179 -10.00 -19.44 -2.93
CA ALA A 179 -9.47 -19.39 -4.30
C ALA A 179 -8.62 -20.64 -4.62
N GLN A 180 -7.79 -21.13 -3.68
CA GLN A 180 -6.99 -22.33 -3.85
C GLN A 180 -7.86 -23.60 -3.95
N GLU A 181 -8.92 -23.70 -3.15
CA GLU A 181 -9.90 -24.81 -3.22
C GLU A 181 -10.56 -24.88 -4.61
N LEU A 182 -10.75 -23.74 -5.26
CA LEU A 182 -11.27 -23.61 -6.63
C LEU A 182 -10.19 -23.72 -7.73
N GLY A 183 -8.98 -24.14 -7.37
CA GLY A 183 -7.88 -24.38 -8.30
C GLY A 183 -7.09 -23.16 -8.74
N HIS A 184 -7.30 -21.99 -8.13
CA HIS A 184 -6.49 -20.81 -8.40
C HIS A 184 -5.14 -20.86 -7.72
N THR A 185 -4.12 -20.34 -8.41
CA THR A 185 -2.79 -20.13 -7.85
C THR A 185 -2.80 -18.89 -6.97
N VAL A 186 -2.33 -19.01 -5.73
CA VAL A 186 -2.09 -17.89 -4.83
C VAL A 186 -0.59 -17.64 -4.74
N VAL A 187 -0.15 -16.46 -5.20
CA VAL A 187 1.21 -15.96 -4.98
C VAL A 187 1.38 -15.70 -3.48
N PRO A 188 2.45 -16.22 -2.83
CA PRO A 188 2.61 -16.11 -1.38
C PRO A 188 2.42 -14.68 -0.87
N PRO A 189 1.49 -14.45 0.06
CA PRO A 189 1.24 -13.12 0.62
C PRO A 189 2.44 -12.62 1.42
N ARG A 190 2.79 -11.34 1.25
CA ARG A 190 3.83 -10.65 2.00
C ARG A 190 3.41 -9.21 2.29
N GLY A 191 4.08 -8.59 3.26
CA GLY A 191 3.86 -7.16 3.52
C GLY A 191 4.38 -6.29 2.36
N SER A 192 3.57 -5.31 1.96
CA SER A 192 3.97 -4.18 1.13
C SER A 192 3.62 -2.89 1.85
N LEU A 193 4.40 -1.83 1.61
CA LEU A 193 4.33 -0.60 2.40
C LEU A 193 4.55 -0.91 3.89
N VAL A 194 5.64 -1.59 4.18
CA VAL A 194 6.00 -2.13 5.49
C VAL A 194 7.34 -1.54 5.94
N PRO A 195 7.55 -1.24 7.25
CA PRO A 195 8.85 -0.81 7.75
C PRO A 195 9.92 -1.88 7.56
N LEU A 196 11.18 -1.43 7.41
CA LEU A 196 12.34 -2.29 7.21
C LEU A 196 13.15 -2.44 8.49
N VAL A 197 13.58 -3.67 8.77
CA VAL A 197 14.46 -4.00 9.87
C VAL A 197 15.91 -3.87 9.37
N CYS A 198 16.75 -3.15 10.13
CA CYS A 198 18.15 -2.91 9.78
C CYS A 198 19.09 -3.52 10.82
N ALA A 199 20.28 -3.93 10.35
CA ALA A 199 21.35 -4.39 11.23
C ALA A 199 22.03 -3.24 11.98
N GLY A 200 22.65 -3.57 13.13
CA GLY A 200 23.47 -2.64 13.91
C GLY A 200 22.70 -1.76 14.88
N SER A 201 23.41 -0.84 15.54
CA SER A 201 22.88 0.04 16.58
C SER A 201 22.49 1.44 16.10
N ASP A 202 22.84 1.82 14.88
CA ASP A 202 22.64 3.19 14.40
C ASP A 202 21.16 3.60 14.37
N CYS A 203 20.26 2.70 13.98
CA CYS A 203 18.83 3.01 13.96
C CYS A 203 18.24 3.17 15.37
N PRO A 204 18.50 2.25 16.34
CA PRO A 204 18.13 2.47 17.74
C PRO A 204 18.66 3.78 18.34
N ASP A 205 19.94 4.10 18.08
CA ASP A 205 20.58 5.34 18.57
C ASP A 205 19.87 6.62 18.06
N MET A 206 19.19 6.53 16.92
CA MET A 206 18.45 7.64 16.28
C MET A 206 16.93 7.46 16.36
N GLN A 207 16.41 6.58 17.21
CA GLN A 207 14.98 6.34 17.32
C GLN A 207 14.16 7.62 17.46
N GLY A 208 13.10 7.74 16.65
CA GLY A 208 12.19 8.89 16.63
C GLY A 208 12.66 10.05 15.73
N LEU A 209 13.88 9.98 15.18
CA LEU A 209 14.39 10.98 14.26
C LEU A 209 13.70 10.86 12.89
N SER A 210 13.02 11.92 12.46
CA SER A 210 12.54 12.07 11.10
C SER A 210 13.51 12.92 10.28
N LEU A 211 13.98 12.39 9.16
CA LEU A 211 14.72 13.14 8.16
C LEU A 211 13.79 13.61 7.05
N ARG A 212 13.91 14.87 6.70
CA ARG A 212 13.22 15.48 5.55
C ARG A 212 14.25 15.82 4.48
N ASN A 213 13.78 15.80 3.21
CA ASN A 213 14.62 16.19 2.09
C ASN A 213 15.89 15.35 1.95
N VAL A 214 15.77 14.04 2.10
CA VAL A 214 16.83 13.06 1.83
C VAL A 214 16.53 12.30 0.56
N GLU A 215 17.55 11.74 -0.10
CA GLU A 215 17.37 10.79 -1.19
C GLU A 215 17.69 9.39 -0.68
N LEU A 216 16.79 8.46 -0.91
CA LEU A 216 16.98 7.05 -0.59
C LEU A 216 17.18 6.25 -1.87
N THR A 217 18.32 5.56 -1.95
CA THR A 217 18.57 4.54 -2.97
C THR A 217 18.61 3.17 -2.30
N VAL A 218 17.89 2.19 -2.86
CA VAL A 218 17.94 0.80 -2.40
C VAL A 218 18.64 -0.05 -3.43
N TYR A 219 19.66 -0.77 -2.99
CA TYR A 219 20.41 -1.73 -3.80
C TYR A 219 20.07 -3.15 -3.41
N ASN A 220 19.97 -4.03 -4.41
CA ASN A 220 19.96 -5.48 -4.18
C ASN A 220 21.38 -6.04 -4.15
N GLY A 221 21.55 -7.32 -3.81
CA GLY A 221 22.87 -7.97 -3.71
C GLY A 221 23.73 -7.90 -4.98
N LYS A 222 23.16 -7.54 -6.13
CA LYS A 222 23.87 -7.35 -7.40
C LYS A 222 24.33 -5.90 -7.62
N LYS A 223 24.28 -5.06 -6.58
CA LYS A 223 24.59 -3.62 -6.64
C LYS A 223 23.77 -2.84 -7.67
N LYS A 224 22.61 -3.39 -8.09
CA LYS A 224 21.68 -2.70 -8.98
C LYS A 224 20.67 -1.91 -8.13
N PRO A 225 20.45 -0.62 -8.41
CA PRO A 225 19.40 0.13 -7.74
C PRO A 225 18.04 -0.46 -8.15
N VAL A 226 17.22 -0.80 -7.14
CA VAL A 226 15.85 -1.28 -7.32
C VAL A 226 14.81 -0.22 -6.99
N PHE A 227 15.26 0.84 -6.28
CA PHE A 227 14.43 1.98 -5.90
C PHE A 227 15.32 3.21 -5.70
N ARG A 228 14.84 4.41 -6.08
CA ARG A 228 15.48 5.70 -5.80
C ARG A 228 14.44 6.79 -5.80
N GLU A 229 14.26 7.45 -4.68
CA GLU A 229 13.34 8.58 -4.53
C GLU A 229 13.82 9.59 -3.49
N PHE A 230 13.31 10.81 -3.59
CA PHE A 230 13.52 11.92 -2.65
C PHE A 230 12.30 12.07 -1.74
N GLY A 231 12.53 12.30 -0.43
CA GLY A 231 11.41 12.51 0.50
C GLY A 231 11.79 12.43 1.99
N GLU A 232 10.91 11.79 2.77
CA GLU A 232 11.00 11.71 4.23
C GLU A 232 11.22 10.28 4.70
N LEU A 233 12.09 10.11 5.71
CA LEU A 233 12.45 8.85 6.34
C LEU A 233 12.37 9.00 7.87
N LEU A 234 11.97 7.93 8.57
CA LEU A 234 11.89 7.87 10.02
C LEU A 234 12.78 6.74 10.56
N PHE A 235 13.64 7.03 11.51
CA PHE A 235 14.38 6.02 12.27
C PHE A 235 13.53 5.48 13.42
N THR A 236 13.62 4.16 13.63
CA THR A 236 12.93 3.43 14.70
C THR A 236 13.92 2.56 15.47
N HIS A 237 13.50 1.98 16.59
CA HIS A 237 14.35 1.07 17.37
C HIS A 237 14.73 -0.23 16.64
N PHE A 238 14.04 -0.61 15.57
CA PHE A 238 14.32 -1.82 14.79
C PHE A 238 14.94 -1.55 13.42
N GLY A 239 14.96 -0.31 12.96
CA GLY A 239 15.39 0.04 11.61
C GLY A 239 14.76 1.34 11.13
N VAL A 240 14.13 1.33 9.95
CA VAL A 240 13.59 2.54 9.32
C VAL A 240 12.15 2.37 8.85
N SER A 241 11.44 3.49 8.78
CA SER A 241 10.06 3.64 8.33
C SER A 241 9.86 5.00 7.63
N GLY A 242 8.63 5.42 7.46
CA GLY A 242 8.29 6.69 6.80
C GLY A 242 8.00 6.52 5.31
N PRO A 243 7.50 7.58 4.64
CA PRO A 243 6.96 7.48 3.28
C PRO A 243 7.92 6.86 2.28
N LEU A 244 9.20 7.29 2.26
CA LEU A 244 10.23 6.72 1.37
C LEU A 244 10.44 5.22 1.59
N VAL A 245 10.58 4.81 2.85
CA VAL A 245 10.86 3.42 3.21
C VAL A 245 9.67 2.53 2.89
N LEU A 246 8.46 2.99 3.16
CA LEU A 246 7.24 2.26 2.81
C LEU A 246 7.14 2.05 1.30
N SER A 247 7.37 3.09 0.49
CA SER A 247 7.42 2.95 -0.97
C SER A 247 8.54 2.01 -1.43
N ALA A 248 9.74 2.15 -0.86
CA ALA A 248 10.88 1.28 -1.17
C ALA A 248 10.57 -0.20 -0.90
N SER A 249 9.87 -0.51 0.20
CA SER A 249 9.56 -1.89 0.59
C SER A 249 8.72 -2.65 -0.45
N ALA A 250 7.90 -1.95 -1.25
CA ALA A 250 7.13 -2.55 -2.33
C ALA A 250 8.01 -3.16 -3.45
N HIS A 251 9.28 -2.76 -3.54
CA HIS A 251 10.25 -3.28 -4.50
C HIS A 251 11.09 -4.44 -3.96
N LEU A 252 11.10 -4.67 -2.66
CA LEU A 252 11.87 -5.73 -2.01
C LEU A 252 11.08 -7.05 -2.05
N ARG A 253 11.04 -7.68 -3.22
CA ARG A 253 10.14 -8.79 -3.52
C ARG A 253 10.75 -10.17 -3.32
N ARG A 254 12.08 -10.27 -3.25
CA ARG A 254 12.82 -11.53 -3.16
C ARG A 254 13.75 -11.51 -1.96
N TRP A 255 13.38 -12.20 -0.90
CA TRP A 255 14.19 -12.31 0.32
C TRP A 255 15.06 -13.56 0.33
N GLU A 256 14.70 -14.60 -0.43
CA GLU A 256 15.51 -15.79 -0.56
C GLU A 256 16.67 -15.54 -1.54
N GLY A 257 17.90 -15.56 -1.01
CA GLY A 257 19.12 -15.38 -1.80
C GLY A 257 19.42 -13.94 -2.25
N GLU A 258 18.65 -12.95 -1.84
CA GLU A 258 18.96 -11.53 -2.06
C GLU A 258 19.18 -10.78 -0.74
N THR A 259 20.14 -9.86 -0.74
CA THR A 259 20.36 -8.90 0.34
C THR A 259 20.04 -7.50 -0.15
N TYR A 260 19.54 -6.67 0.77
CA TYR A 260 19.22 -5.28 0.43
C TYR A 260 20.02 -4.33 1.29
N ARG A 261 20.47 -3.24 0.66
CA ARG A 261 21.16 -2.14 1.32
C ARG A 261 20.49 -0.83 0.97
N LEU A 262 20.22 -0.05 2.00
CA LEU A 262 19.79 1.33 1.87
C LEU A 262 21.03 2.22 1.77
N ASP A 263 21.01 3.21 0.89
CA ASP A 263 22.00 4.28 0.77
C ASP A 263 21.23 5.61 0.83
N ILE A 264 21.46 6.37 1.89
CA ILE A 264 20.74 7.60 2.19
C ILE A 264 21.69 8.76 1.95
N ASP A 265 21.38 9.60 0.96
CA ASP A 265 22.01 10.90 0.78
C ASP A 265 21.32 11.93 1.67
N LEU A 266 22.01 12.36 2.73
CA LEU A 266 21.52 13.33 3.69
C LEU A 266 21.55 14.79 3.16
N LYS A 267 22.24 15.04 2.05
CA LYS A 267 22.44 16.35 1.44
C LYS A 267 22.30 16.30 -0.11
N PRO A 268 21.16 15.84 -0.64
CA PRO A 268 21.01 15.61 -2.09
C PRO A 268 21.15 16.89 -2.94
N ALA A 269 20.93 18.06 -2.37
CA ALA A 269 21.12 19.33 -3.07
C ALA A 269 22.59 19.72 -3.31
N LEU A 270 23.54 19.06 -2.64
CA LEU A 270 24.97 19.32 -2.75
C LEU A 270 25.69 18.07 -3.28
N ASP A 271 26.49 18.23 -4.33
CA ASP A 271 27.46 17.21 -4.69
C ASP A 271 28.62 17.15 -3.68
N GLU A 272 29.45 16.13 -3.75
CA GLU A 272 30.56 15.92 -2.79
C GLU A 272 31.54 17.11 -2.74
N GLN A 273 31.81 17.74 -3.90
CA GLN A 273 32.75 18.87 -3.98
C GLN A 273 32.17 20.11 -3.29
N LYS A 274 30.89 20.42 -3.53
CA LYS A 274 30.21 21.55 -2.87
C LYS A 274 30.03 21.30 -1.38
N LEU A 275 29.80 20.06 -0.97
CA LEU A 275 29.69 19.70 0.43
C LEU A 275 31.05 19.82 1.14
N ASP A 276 32.14 19.38 0.52
CA ASP A 276 33.51 19.55 1.05
C ASP A 276 33.89 21.04 1.16
N ALA A 277 33.59 21.84 0.14
CA ALA A 277 33.80 23.27 0.18
C ALA A 277 33.00 23.98 1.30
N ARG A 278 31.76 23.55 1.51
CA ARG A 278 30.95 24.04 2.64
C ARG A 278 31.58 23.68 3.98
N LEU A 279 32.02 22.44 4.18
CA LEU A 279 32.71 22.02 5.39
C LEU A 279 33.98 22.82 5.67
N LEU A 280 34.79 23.06 4.64
CA LEU A 280 36.01 23.93 4.74
C LEU A 280 35.65 25.33 5.21
N ARG A 281 34.59 25.93 4.67
CA ARG A 281 34.12 27.25 5.09
C ARG A 281 33.64 27.21 6.56
N ASP A 282 32.76 26.26 6.93
CA ASP A 282 32.18 26.15 8.27
C ASP A 282 33.29 25.94 9.33
N ILE A 283 34.35 25.17 8.99
CA ILE A 283 35.56 24.98 9.80
C ILE A 283 36.38 26.27 9.88
N GLY A 284 36.60 26.94 8.75
CA GLY A 284 37.36 28.19 8.70
C GLY A 284 36.74 29.34 9.51
N GLU A 285 35.40 29.39 9.53
CA GLU A 285 34.65 30.37 10.33
C GLU A 285 34.64 30.02 11.83
N ASN A 286 34.85 28.74 12.19
CA ASN A 286 34.74 28.24 13.57
C ASN A 286 35.91 27.34 13.96
N PRO A 287 37.17 27.71 13.81
CA PRO A 287 38.34 26.84 13.91
C PRO A 287 38.54 26.19 15.31
N ASN A 288 38.10 26.84 16.35
CA ASN A 288 38.24 26.38 17.73
C ASN A 288 37.01 25.64 18.28
N ARG A 289 35.95 25.47 17.50
CA ARG A 289 34.78 24.70 17.91
C ARG A 289 35.03 23.20 17.80
N ASP A 290 34.34 22.43 18.61
CA ASP A 290 34.33 20.98 18.53
C ASP A 290 33.55 20.51 17.27
N MET A 291 33.95 19.39 16.69
CA MET A 291 33.32 18.85 15.50
C MET A 291 31.84 18.52 15.71
N SER A 292 31.40 18.19 16.91
CA SER A 292 29.98 18.02 17.27
C SER A 292 29.18 19.31 17.01
N ASN A 293 29.75 20.49 17.29
CA ASN A 293 29.10 21.78 17.03
C ASN A 293 29.07 22.14 15.54
N ILE A 294 30.09 21.75 14.78
CA ILE A 294 30.09 21.90 13.30
C ILE A 294 29.02 20.99 12.69
N ALA A 295 28.95 19.73 13.13
CA ALA A 295 27.98 18.77 12.66
C ALA A 295 26.52 19.19 12.95
N ALA A 296 26.26 19.96 14.01
CA ALA A 296 24.93 20.50 14.33
C ALA A 296 24.37 21.44 13.24
N GLY A 297 25.23 22.07 12.44
CA GLY A 297 24.85 22.84 11.26
C GLY A 297 24.50 21.96 10.03
N LEU A 298 24.78 20.66 10.09
CA LEU A 298 24.61 19.71 8.97
C LEU A 298 23.46 18.76 9.17
N VAL A 299 23.29 18.20 10.38
CA VAL A 299 22.30 17.16 10.68
C VAL A 299 21.56 17.46 11.99
N PRO A 300 20.38 16.86 12.22
CA PRO A 300 19.69 16.94 13.51
C PRO A 300 20.52 16.40 14.68
N HIS A 301 20.29 16.94 15.87
CA HIS A 301 21.10 16.70 17.05
C HIS A 301 21.28 15.21 17.40
N SER A 302 20.21 14.42 17.33
CA SER A 302 20.24 12.97 17.60
C SER A 302 21.07 12.15 16.61
N MET A 303 21.34 12.70 15.42
CA MET A 303 22.16 12.04 14.40
C MET A 303 23.67 12.32 14.57
N ILE A 304 24.05 13.40 15.26
CA ILE A 304 25.44 13.85 15.35
C ILE A 304 26.39 12.74 15.85
N PRO A 305 26.11 12.04 16.97
CA PRO A 305 27.02 11.00 17.47
C PRO A 305 27.21 9.85 16.48
N VAL A 306 26.14 9.43 15.80
CA VAL A 306 26.18 8.35 14.82
C VAL A 306 26.96 8.77 13.58
N LEU A 307 26.72 9.98 13.07
CA LEU A 307 27.42 10.51 11.89
C LEU A 307 28.93 10.62 12.15
N LEU A 308 29.32 11.18 13.29
CA LEU A 308 30.73 11.36 13.66
C LEU A 308 31.43 10.02 13.87
N ARG A 309 30.80 9.07 14.57
CA ARG A 309 31.29 7.69 14.71
C ARG A 309 31.56 7.04 13.35
N ARG A 310 30.66 7.19 12.37
CA ARG A 310 30.83 6.68 11.01
C ARG A 310 31.95 7.38 10.24
N ALA A 311 32.20 8.65 10.53
CA ALA A 311 33.32 9.39 9.96
C ALA A 311 34.66 9.13 10.67
N GLY A 312 34.70 8.28 11.72
CA GLY A 312 35.89 8.00 12.52
C GLY A 312 36.26 9.16 13.44
N LEU A 313 35.28 9.93 13.91
CA LEU A 313 35.44 11.09 14.79
C LEU A 313 34.77 10.88 16.13
N SER A 314 35.36 11.39 17.23
CA SER A 314 34.77 11.37 18.57
C SER A 314 33.78 12.53 18.78
N GLY A 315 33.96 13.61 18.03
CA GLY A 315 33.18 14.84 18.14
C GLY A 315 33.80 15.91 19.00
N ASN A 316 34.83 15.58 19.80
CA ASN A 316 35.58 16.50 20.65
C ASN A 316 36.82 17.08 19.97
N GLU A 317 37.13 16.61 18.75
CA GLU A 317 38.21 17.18 17.95
C GLU A 317 37.89 18.63 17.61
N LYS A 318 38.91 19.50 17.68
CA LYS A 318 38.77 20.89 17.23
C LYS A 318 38.67 20.93 15.70
N ALA A 319 37.80 21.78 15.18
CA ALA A 319 37.55 21.88 13.74
C ALA A 319 38.84 22.12 12.94
N ASN A 320 39.76 22.94 13.44
CA ASN A 320 41.04 23.22 12.78
C ASN A 320 42.04 22.04 12.81
N SER A 321 41.81 21.02 13.64
CA SER A 321 42.66 19.83 13.67
C SER A 321 42.21 18.71 12.74
N LEU A 322 41.09 18.90 12.04
CA LEU A 322 40.53 17.89 11.15
C LEU A 322 41.43 17.64 9.94
N THR A 323 41.87 16.38 9.77
CA THR A 323 42.66 16.00 8.60
C THR A 323 41.80 15.96 7.33
N LYS A 324 42.45 15.96 6.17
CA LYS A 324 41.78 15.86 4.88
C LYS A 324 41.01 14.52 4.74
N GLU A 325 41.59 13.43 5.28
CA GLU A 325 40.97 12.10 5.28
C GLU A 325 39.72 12.07 6.14
N GLN A 326 39.78 12.61 7.35
CA GLN A 326 38.62 12.72 8.26
C GLN A 326 37.50 13.57 7.67
N ARG A 327 37.86 14.71 7.04
CA ARG A 327 36.87 15.54 6.34
C ARG A 327 36.20 14.80 5.18
N ARG A 328 36.97 14.06 4.38
CA ARG A 328 36.44 13.20 3.32
C ARG A 328 35.53 12.11 3.89
N GLY A 329 35.93 11.47 4.99
CA GLY A 329 35.10 10.51 5.72
C GLY A 329 33.75 11.09 6.12
N LEU A 330 33.74 12.34 6.61
CA LEU A 330 32.51 13.03 6.96
C LEU A 330 31.64 13.34 5.73
N VAL A 331 32.23 13.77 4.60
CA VAL A 331 31.50 13.94 3.32
C VAL A 331 30.87 12.62 2.91
N GLN A 332 31.62 11.52 2.93
CA GLN A 332 31.12 10.20 2.56
C GLN A 332 29.98 9.73 3.48
N ALA A 333 30.12 9.93 4.80
CA ALA A 333 29.06 9.60 5.74
C ALA A 333 27.77 10.41 5.54
N LEU A 334 27.89 11.65 5.06
CA LEU A 334 26.74 12.51 4.73
C LEU A 334 26.08 12.13 3.37
N LYS A 335 26.89 11.70 2.40
CA LYS A 335 26.41 11.35 1.04
C LYS A 335 25.97 9.90 0.93
N HIS A 336 26.55 9.00 1.71
CA HIS A 336 26.36 7.56 1.67
C HIS A 336 26.14 7.00 3.07
N PHE A 337 25.04 7.40 3.69
CA PHE A 337 24.63 6.83 4.97
C PHE A 337 23.95 5.47 4.73
N THR A 338 24.74 4.40 4.77
CA THR A 338 24.28 3.05 4.39
C THR A 338 23.72 2.27 5.57
N LEU A 339 22.66 1.48 5.33
CA LEU A 339 22.09 0.54 6.29
C LEU A 339 21.86 -0.81 5.60
N ASP A 340 22.28 -1.91 6.22
CA ASP A 340 22.00 -3.25 5.73
C ASP A 340 20.62 -3.70 6.24
N VAL A 341 19.75 -4.09 5.31
CA VAL A 341 18.38 -4.52 5.61
C VAL A 341 18.39 -6.02 5.89
N THR A 342 17.88 -6.42 7.05
CA THR A 342 17.80 -7.83 7.47
C THR A 342 16.42 -8.44 7.29
N GLY A 343 15.40 -7.63 7.06
CA GLY A 343 14.03 -8.10 6.87
C GLY A 343 13.00 -6.97 6.86
N THR A 344 11.74 -7.36 6.87
CA THR A 344 10.60 -6.46 7.05
C THR A 344 9.97 -6.67 8.41
N ARG A 345 9.17 -5.72 8.87
CA ARG A 345 8.23 -5.98 9.96
C ARG A 345 7.17 -7.00 9.50
N PRO A 346 6.49 -7.69 10.44
CA PRO A 346 5.45 -8.66 10.09
C PRO A 346 4.39 -8.09 9.15
N VAL A 347 3.79 -8.95 8.32
CA VAL A 347 2.73 -8.57 7.37
C VAL A 347 1.52 -7.94 8.06
N SER A 348 1.27 -8.28 9.31
CA SER A 348 0.21 -7.67 10.14
C SER A 348 0.41 -6.17 10.38
N GLU A 349 1.66 -5.67 10.28
CA GLU A 349 2.01 -4.25 10.42
C GLU A 349 2.13 -3.54 9.06
N ALA A 350 2.05 -4.27 7.96
CA ALA A 350 2.08 -3.71 6.60
C ALA A 350 0.79 -2.93 6.31
N ILE A 351 0.89 -1.86 5.53
CA ILE A 351 -0.30 -1.10 5.12
C ILE A 351 -1.16 -1.93 4.18
N VAL A 352 -0.52 -2.66 3.25
CA VAL A 352 -1.19 -3.53 2.28
C VAL A 352 -0.46 -4.87 2.14
N THR A 353 -1.17 -5.86 1.61
CA THR A 353 -0.63 -7.15 1.21
C THR A 353 -0.22 -7.12 -0.26
N ALA A 354 0.99 -7.56 -0.58
CA ALA A 354 1.39 -7.95 -1.92
C ALA A 354 1.37 -9.49 -2.02
N GLY A 355 1.22 -10.03 -3.21
CA GLY A 355 0.80 -11.42 -3.41
C GLY A 355 -0.72 -11.56 -3.41
N GLY A 356 -1.22 -12.76 -3.53
CA GLY A 356 -2.65 -13.06 -3.65
C GLY A 356 -2.99 -13.86 -4.89
N VAL A 357 -4.24 -13.83 -5.31
CA VAL A 357 -4.71 -14.57 -6.49
C VAL A 357 -3.95 -14.10 -7.73
N LYS A 358 -3.32 -15.06 -8.44
CA LYS A 358 -2.50 -14.78 -9.62
C LYS A 358 -3.33 -14.14 -10.72
N VAL A 359 -3.02 -12.88 -11.04
CA VAL A 359 -3.79 -12.08 -12.01
C VAL A 359 -3.85 -12.66 -13.43
N GLY A 360 -2.89 -13.51 -13.81
CA GLY A 360 -2.92 -14.22 -15.09
C GLY A 360 -4.10 -15.20 -15.24
N GLU A 361 -4.71 -15.60 -14.12
CA GLU A 361 -5.86 -16.50 -14.06
C GLU A 361 -7.20 -15.76 -13.94
N VAL A 362 -7.18 -14.44 -14.01
CA VAL A 362 -8.34 -13.55 -13.96
C VAL A 362 -8.41 -12.75 -15.26
N ALA A 363 -9.61 -12.57 -15.81
CA ALA A 363 -9.83 -11.77 -17.00
C ALA A 363 -9.78 -10.28 -16.66
N PRO A 364 -8.85 -9.48 -17.21
CA PRO A 364 -8.66 -8.09 -16.83
C PRO A 364 -9.81 -7.16 -17.24
N SER A 365 -10.62 -7.56 -18.22
CA SER A 365 -11.74 -6.78 -18.75
C SER A 365 -13.04 -6.95 -17.95
N THR A 366 -13.14 -8.00 -17.12
CA THR A 366 -14.37 -8.38 -16.40
C THR A 366 -14.12 -8.70 -14.93
N MET A 367 -12.89 -8.91 -14.52
CA MET A 367 -12.49 -9.46 -13.21
C MET A 367 -12.98 -10.92 -13.00
N ALA A 368 -13.47 -11.59 -14.02
CA ALA A 368 -13.93 -12.97 -13.94
C ALA A 368 -12.77 -13.97 -13.83
N SER A 369 -12.99 -15.06 -13.12
CA SER A 369 -12.12 -16.23 -13.14
C SER A 369 -12.02 -16.80 -14.54
N LYS A 370 -10.82 -17.24 -14.96
CA LYS A 370 -10.61 -18.03 -16.18
C LYS A 370 -10.73 -19.54 -15.93
N ARG A 371 -11.04 -19.95 -14.71
CA ARG A 371 -11.08 -21.35 -14.28
C ARG A 371 -12.44 -21.81 -13.82
N VAL A 372 -13.25 -20.90 -13.28
CA VAL A 372 -14.55 -21.20 -12.66
C VAL A 372 -15.56 -20.18 -13.15
N ASP A 373 -16.61 -20.63 -13.80
CA ASP A 373 -17.67 -19.78 -14.30
C ASP A 373 -18.48 -19.17 -13.15
N GLY A 374 -18.87 -17.91 -13.29
CA GLY A 374 -19.60 -17.18 -12.26
C GLY A 374 -18.74 -16.69 -11.08
N LEU A 375 -17.43 -16.97 -11.06
CA LEU A 375 -16.53 -16.46 -10.02
C LEU A 375 -15.80 -15.20 -10.47
N TYR A 376 -15.77 -14.17 -9.61
CA TYR A 376 -15.11 -12.89 -9.85
C TYR A 376 -14.21 -12.51 -8.66
N PHE A 377 -13.20 -11.70 -8.92
CA PHE A 377 -12.26 -11.22 -7.90
C PHE A 377 -12.18 -9.71 -7.88
N ALA A 378 -12.07 -9.09 -6.67
CA ALA A 378 -11.93 -7.65 -6.55
C ALA A 378 -11.07 -7.23 -5.35
N GLY A 379 -10.29 -6.18 -5.53
CA GLY A 379 -9.46 -5.57 -4.48
C GLY A 379 -8.22 -6.36 -4.13
N GLU A 380 -7.77 -6.23 -2.88
CA GLU A 380 -6.48 -6.70 -2.36
C GLU A 380 -6.35 -8.24 -2.27
N VAL A 381 -7.40 -9.00 -2.57
CA VAL A 381 -7.30 -10.47 -2.74
C VAL A 381 -6.51 -10.84 -4.00
N LEU A 382 -6.45 -9.94 -4.99
CA LEU A 382 -5.64 -10.08 -6.20
C LEU A 382 -4.16 -9.77 -5.90
N ASP A 383 -3.24 -10.39 -6.64
CA ASP A 383 -1.80 -10.06 -6.58
C ASP A 383 -1.51 -8.69 -7.23
N VAL A 384 -1.99 -7.63 -6.57
CA VAL A 384 -1.77 -6.23 -6.95
C VAL A 384 -1.58 -5.37 -5.70
N ASP A 385 -0.60 -4.48 -5.74
CA ASP A 385 -0.32 -3.51 -4.69
C ASP A 385 0.19 -2.20 -5.28
N ALA A 386 -0.13 -1.09 -4.63
CA ALA A 386 0.27 0.25 -5.05
C ALA A 386 0.90 1.03 -3.89
N TYR A 387 1.56 2.14 -4.20
CA TYR A 387 2.11 3.06 -3.20
C TYR A 387 1.03 3.69 -2.32
N THR A 388 1.47 4.37 -1.26
CA THR A 388 0.59 5.24 -0.46
C THR A 388 0.11 6.41 -1.31
N GLY A 389 -1.04 6.99 -0.95
CA GLY A 389 -1.54 8.17 -1.68
C GLY A 389 -2.96 8.04 -2.22
N GLY A 390 -3.70 6.98 -1.85
CA GLY A 390 -5.06 6.72 -2.30
C GLY A 390 -5.16 5.67 -3.41
N PHE A 391 -4.02 5.21 -3.93
CA PHE A 391 -3.97 4.28 -5.08
C PHE A 391 -4.57 2.90 -4.77
N ASN A 392 -4.30 2.33 -3.59
CA ASN A 392 -4.84 1.02 -3.21
C ASN A 392 -6.37 1.05 -3.05
N LEU A 393 -6.93 2.13 -2.52
CA LEU A 393 -8.39 2.29 -2.48
C LEU A 393 -8.96 2.49 -3.89
N GLN A 394 -8.29 3.23 -4.76
CA GLN A 394 -8.70 3.36 -6.16
C GLN A 394 -8.75 2.01 -6.88
N ILE A 395 -7.73 1.15 -6.65
CA ILE A 395 -7.74 -0.23 -7.19
C ILE A 395 -8.95 -1.01 -6.65
N ALA A 396 -9.23 -0.89 -5.35
CA ALA A 396 -10.37 -1.58 -4.73
C ALA A 396 -11.71 -1.10 -5.32
N TRP A 397 -11.89 0.22 -5.50
CA TRP A 397 -13.09 0.78 -6.12
C TRP A 397 -13.24 0.33 -7.57
N ALA A 398 -12.19 0.46 -8.38
CA ALA A 398 -12.24 0.16 -9.81
C ALA A 398 -12.45 -1.32 -10.09
N THR A 399 -11.76 -2.21 -9.38
CA THR A 399 -11.96 -3.67 -9.54
C THR A 399 -13.29 -4.13 -8.98
N GLY A 400 -13.76 -3.54 -7.86
CA GLY A 400 -15.09 -3.80 -7.31
C GLY A 400 -16.19 -3.36 -8.26
N TYR A 401 -16.07 -2.16 -8.83
CA TYR A 401 -17.01 -1.67 -9.86
C TYR A 401 -17.08 -2.62 -11.05
N LEU A 402 -15.92 -2.98 -11.63
CA LEU A 402 -15.88 -3.83 -12.81
C LEU A 402 -16.39 -5.24 -12.52
N ALA A 403 -16.02 -5.85 -11.39
CA ALA A 403 -16.53 -7.16 -10.99
C ALA A 403 -18.04 -7.13 -10.77
N GLY A 404 -18.58 -6.10 -10.11
CA GLY A 404 -20.01 -5.94 -9.87
C GLY A 404 -20.80 -5.76 -11.16
N LEU A 405 -20.27 -4.95 -12.08
CA LEU A 405 -20.87 -4.75 -13.41
C LEU A 405 -20.93 -6.06 -14.19
N SER A 406 -19.77 -6.73 -14.35
CA SER A 406 -19.67 -7.96 -15.14
C SER A 406 -20.43 -9.14 -14.52
N ALA A 407 -20.45 -9.24 -13.19
CA ALA A 407 -21.22 -10.28 -12.52
C ALA A 407 -22.74 -10.11 -12.72
N ALA A 408 -23.22 -8.89 -12.91
CA ALA A 408 -24.63 -8.60 -13.12
C ALA A 408 -25.08 -8.72 -14.59
N GLU A 409 -24.14 -8.62 -15.55
CA GLU A 409 -24.46 -8.82 -16.97
C GLU A 409 -25.03 -10.23 -17.21
N SER A 410 -26.13 -10.31 -17.95
CA SER A 410 -26.70 -11.59 -18.40
C SER A 410 -25.96 -12.10 -19.63
N GLU A 411 -25.83 -13.42 -19.77
CA GLU A 411 -25.18 -14.06 -20.95
C GLU A 411 -25.81 -13.77 -22.29
N GLU A 412 -26.97 -13.11 -22.32
CA GLU A 412 -27.76 -12.85 -23.54
C GLU A 412 -27.20 -11.76 -24.48
N MET A 413 -26.03 -11.16 -24.19
CA MET A 413 -25.50 -10.05 -25.03
C MET A 413 -24.38 -10.46 -26.01
N TYR A 414 -24.14 -11.76 -26.21
CA TYR A 414 -23.11 -12.26 -27.17
C TYR A 414 -23.56 -13.36 -28.09
N ASP A 415 -24.85 -13.36 -28.49
CA ASP A 415 -25.35 -14.13 -29.67
C ASP A 415 -25.40 -13.26 -30.94
#